data_55774e8e7a60ed8e7eb76b1746974e0b
#
_entry.id   55774e8e7a60ed8e7eb76b1746974e0b
#
_cell.length_a   1.000
_cell.length_b   1.000
_cell.length_c   1.000
_cell.angle_alpha   90.00
_cell.angle_beta   90.00
_cell.angle_gamma   90.00
#
_symmetry.space_group_name_H-M   'P 1'
#
loop_
_entity.id
_entity.type
_entity.pdbx_description
1 polymer ?
#
loop_
_entity_poly.entity_id
_entity_poly.type
_entity_poly.pdbx_seq_one_letter_code
_entity_poly.pdbx_strand_id
1 'polypeptide(L)'
;QAYYNALAAESKYKSSQSASESAEASFKLMSEKYANGKASATEYNEMRTAWMRALSDGIQAKYEFVYRSKILDFYKGVPLTL
;
A
#
# COMPACT_ATOMS: atom_id res chain seq x y z
N GLN A 1 -21.21 -3.53 -10.89
CA GLN A 1 -19.80 -3.75 -11.19
C GLN A 1 -18.92 -2.72 -10.49
N ALA A 2 -19.25 -1.45 -10.61
CA ALA A 2 -18.47 -0.42 -9.97
C ALA A 2 -18.44 -0.59 -8.46
N TYR A 3 -19.54 -1.03 -7.89
CA TYR A 3 -19.62 -1.26 -6.45
C TYR A 3 -18.64 -2.36 -6.02
N TYR A 4 -18.67 -3.48 -6.74
CA TYR A 4 -17.78 -4.59 -6.39
C TYR A 4 -16.32 -4.23 -6.62
N ASN A 5 -16.04 -3.45 -7.66
CA ASN A 5 -14.69 -3.00 -7.92
C ASN A 5 -14.19 -2.09 -6.81
N ALA A 6 -15.06 -1.23 -6.29
CA ALA A 6 -14.69 -0.35 -5.20
C ALA A 6 -14.42 -1.14 -3.92
N LEU A 7 -15.23 -2.16 -3.65
CA LEU A 7 -15.01 -3.04 -2.50
C LEU A 7 -13.69 -3.77 -2.60
N ALA A 8 -13.38 -4.30 -3.77
CA ALA A 8 -12.13 -5.01 -3.98
C ALA A 8 -10.94 -4.07 -3.82
N ALA A 9 -11.06 -2.85 -4.33
CA ALA A 9 -9.99 -1.87 -4.21
C ALA A 9 -9.79 -1.44 -2.76
N GLU A 10 -10.87 -1.33 -1.99
CA GLU A 10 -10.76 -0.99 -0.57
C GLU A 10 -10.05 -2.10 0.20
N SER A 11 -10.41 -3.34 -0.08
CA SER A 11 -9.77 -4.48 0.56
C SER A 11 -8.28 -4.52 0.25
N LYS A 12 -7.94 -4.30 -1.02
CA LYS A 12 -6.56 -4.26 -1.45
C LYS A 12 -5.79 -3.13 -0.79
N TYR A 13 -6.41 -1.97 -0.67
CA TYR A 13 -5.80 -0.82 -0.03
C TYR A 13 -5.50 -1.12 1.45
N LYS A 14 -6.45 -1.70 2.16
CA LYS A 14 -6.24 -2.06 3.56
C LYS A 14 -5.13 -3.09 3.72
N SER A 15 -5.10 -4.08 2.84
CA SER A 15 -4.04 -5.09 2.86
C SER A 15 -2.68 -4.47 2.58
N SER A 16 -2.62 -3.53 1.65
CA SER A 16 -1.38 -2.84 1.31
C SER A 16 -0.88 -2.00 2.48
N GLN A 17 -1.80 -1.34 3.20
CA GLN A 17 -1.43 -0.57 4.37
C GLN A 17 -0.83 -1.46 5.44
N SER A 18 -1.46 -2.60 5.69
CA SER A 18 -0.98 -3.55 6.67
C SER A 18 0.40 -4.08 6.30
N ALA A 19 0.59 -4.40 5.02
CA ALA A 19 1.88 -4.88 4.54
C ALA A 19 2.96 -3.80 4.67
N SER A 20 2.60 -2.55 4.37
CA SER A 20 3.52 -1.44 4.48
C SER A 20 3.96 -1.21 5.93
N GLU A 21 3.01 -1.28 6.86
CA GLU A 21 3.31 -1.13 8.29
C GLU A 21 4.23 -2.25 8.77
N SER A 22 3.96 -3.48 8.36
CA SER A 22 4.78 -4.61 8.74
C SER A 22 6.19 -4.48 8.17
N ALA A 23 6.30 -4.07 6.93
CA ALA A 23 7.60 -3.88 6.29
C ALA A 23 8.38 -2.74 6.96
N GLU A 24 7.70 -1.69 7.36
CA GLU A 24 8.34 -0.58 8.07
C GLU A 24 8.89 -1.03 9.42
N ALA A 25 8.09 -1.80 10.16
CA ALA A 25 8.53 -2.31 11.45
C ALA A 25 9.75 -3.21 11.28
N SER A 26 9.72 -4.08 10.28
CA SER A 26 10.85 -4.96 9.99
C SER A 26 12.09 -4.16 9.59
N PHE A 27 11.90 -3.12 8.81
CA PHE A 27 13.01 -2.28 8.38
C PHE A 27 13.63 -1.53 9.56
N LYS A 28 12.79 -1.02 10.47
CA LYS A 28 13.29 -0.33 11.65
C LYS A 28 14.15 -1.26 12.49
N LEU A 29 13.68 -2.49 12.69
CA LEU A 29 14.42 -3.47 13.44
C LEU A 29 15.74 -3.80 12.75
N MET A 30 15.72 -3.96 11.43
CA MET A 30 16.92 -4.24 10.67
C MET A 30 17.91 -3.06 10.72
N SER A 31 17.39 -1.82 10.71
CA SER A 31 18.22 -0.63 10.83
C SER A 31 18.99 -0.63 12.14
N GLU A 32 18.31 -1.00 13.23
CA GLU A 32 18.96 -1.10 14.53
C GLU A 32 20.03 -2.17 14.54
N LYS A 33 19.74 -3.33 13.97
CA LYS A 33 20.71 -4.40 13.88
C LYS A 33 21.92 -4.00 13.06
N TYR A 34 21.68 -3.31 11.96
CA TYR A 34 22.77 -2.86 11.09
C TYR A 34 23.63 -1.85 11.81
N ALA A 35 23.03 -0.90 12.52
CA ALA A 35 23.75 0.11 13.27
C ALA A 35 24.62 -0.52 14.37
N ASN A 36 24.16 -1.63 14.93
CA ASN A 36 24.89 -2.34 15.99
C ASN A 36 25.84 -3.40 15.43
N GLY A 37 25.99 -3.46 14.12
CA GLY A 37 26.89 -4.44 13.51
C GLY A 37 26.37 -5.86 13.49
N LYS A 38 25.08 -6.05 13.76
CA LYS A 38 24.48 -7.38 13.82
C LYS A 38 23.85 -7.85 12.53
N ALA A 39 23.82 -6.98 11.53
CA ALA A 39 23.25 -7.32 10.23
C ALA A 39 24.20 -6.83 9.14
N SER A 40 24.21 -7.52 8.01
CA SER A 40 25.05 -7.13 6.89
C SER A 40 24.39 -6.02 6.08
N ALA A 41 25.19 -5.33 5.26
CA ALA A 41 24.67 -4.31 4.36
C ALA A 41 23.70 -4.93 3.35
N THR A 42 23.94 -6.16 2.96
CA THR A 42 23.05 -6.87 2.02
C THR A 42 21.68 -7.07 2.65
N GLU A 43 21.63 -7.54 3.89
CA GLU A 43 20.36 -7.73 4.59
C GLU A 43 19.63 -6.41 4.78
N TYR A 44 20.36 -5.36 5.14
CA TYR A 44 19.77 -4.06 5.30
C TYR A 44 19.15 -3.56 4.00
N ASN A 45 19.87 -3.69 2.89
CA ASN A 45 19.39 -3.24 1.61
C ASN A 45 18.20 -4.07 1.12
N GLU A 46 18.17 -5.36 1.42
CA GLU A 46 17.04 -6.20 1.06
C GLU A 46 15.77 -5.76 1.78
N MET A 47 15.88 -5.45 3.07
CA MET A 47 14.74 -4.99 3.85
C MET A 47 14.29 -3.60 3.41
N ARG A 48 15.24 -2.74 3.08
CA ARG A 48 14.93 -1.42 2.57
C ARG A 48 14.17 -1.51 1.25
N THR A 49 14.62 -2.38 0.36
CA THR A 49 13.96 -2.56 -0.93
C THR A 49 12.55 -3.11 -0.73
N ALA A 50 12.38 -4.07 0.17
CA ALA A 50 11.08 -4.65 0.45
C ALA A 50 10.12 -3.58 1.01
N TRP A 51 10.61 -2.73 1.90
CA TRP A 51 9.80 -1.66 2.46
C TRP A 51 9.41 -0.65 1.40
N MET A 52 10.35 -0.24 0.56
CA MET A 52 10.06 0.71 -0.51
C MET A 52 9.06 0.15 -1.51
N ARG A 53 9.16 -1.14 -1.80
CA ARG A 53 8.20 -1.80 -2.68
C ARG A 53 6.80 -1.80 -2.05
N ALA A 54 6.72 -2.10 -0.75
CA ALA A 54 5.45 -2.10 -0.06
C ALA A 54 4.84 -0.70 -0.04
N LEU A 55 5.65 0.33 0.14
CA LEU A 55 5.17 1.70 0.09
C LEU A 55 4.62 2.05 -1.29
N SER A 56 5.35 1.66 -2.33
CA SER A 56 4.93 1.92 -3.71
C SER A 56 3.62 1.22 -4.03
N ASP A 57 3.51 -0.05 -3.63
CA ASP A 57 2.28 -0.82 -3.82
C ASP A 57 1.13 -0.20 -3.05
N GLY A 58 1.41 0.31 -1.85
CA GLY A 58 0.40 0.97 -1.04
C GLY A 58 -0.11 2.25 -1.68
N ILE A 59 0.79 3.02 -2.28
CA ILE A 59 0.41 4.25 -2.98
C ILE A 59 -0.46 3.92 -4.18
N GLN A 60 -0.08 2.91 -4.95
CA GLN A 60 -0.86 2.49 -6.11
C GLN A 60 -2.24 2.00 -5.69
N ALA A 61 -2.31 1.23 -4.62
CA ALA A 61 -3.59 0.74 -4.12
C ALA A 61 -4.48 1.88 -3.64
N LYS A 62 -3.87 2.90 -3.03
CA LYS A 62 -4.61 4.07 -2.57
C LYS A 62 -5.21 4.83 -3.75
N TYR A 63 -4.43 5.05 -4.79
CA TYR A 63 -4.94 5.74 -5.97
C TYR A 63 -6.03 4.94 -6.67
N GLU A 64 -5.85 3.63 -6.75
CA GLU A 64 -6.85 2.77 -7.34
C GLU A 64 -8.16 2.82 -6.54
N PHE A 65 -8.07 2.79 -5.22
CA PHE A 65 -9.23 2.88 -4.36
C PHE A 65 -9.95 4.22 -4.55
N VAL A 66 -9.20 5.31 -4.55
CA VAL A 66 -9.79 6.64 -4.73
C VAL A 66 -10.44 6.76 -6.10
N TYR A 67 -9.76 6.27 -7.12
CA TYR A 67 -10.27 6.32 -8.48
C TYR A 67 -11.58 5.55 -8.61
N ARG A 68 -11.62 4.33 -8.08
CA ARG A 68 -12.81 3.49 -8.17
C ARG A 68 -13.94 4.03 -7.31
N SER A 69 -13.60 4.64 -6.17
CA SER A 69 -14.61 5.27 -5.33
C SER A 69 -15.24 6.45 -6.04
N LYS A 70 -14.44 7.22 -6.76
CA LYS A 70 -14.96 8.35 -7.52
C LYS A 70 -15.85 7.91 -8.66
N ILE A 71 -15.50 6.81 -9.31
CA ILE A 71 -16.35 6.25 -10.35
C ILE A 71 -17.70 5.84 -9.77
N LEU A 72 -17.68 5.21 -8.61
CA LEU A 72 -18.90 4.80 -7.95
C LEU A 72 -19.76 6.01 -7.58
N ASP A 73 -19.12 7.04 -7.02
CA ASP A 73 -19.81 8.28 -6.69
C ASP A 73 -20.40 8.94 -7.92
N PHE A 74 -19.66 8.90 -9.02
CA PHE A 74 -20.16 9.44 -10.28
C PHE A 74 -21.44 8.75 -10.70
N TYR A 75 -21.47 7.43 -10.62
CA TYR A 75 -22.66 6.67 -11.00
C TYR A 75 -23.82 6.91 -10.04
N LYS A 76 -23.54 7.18 -8.78
CA LYS A 76 -24.59 7.43 -7.80
C LYS A 76 -25.05 8.87 -7.78
N GLY A 77 -24.07 9.77 -7.84
CA GLY A 77 -24.34 11.19 -7.62
C GLY A 77 -24.73 11.93 -8.85
N VAL A 78 -24.29 11.47 -10.01
CA VAL A 78 -24.66 12.10 -11.25
C VAL A 78 -25.77 11.31 -11.84
N PRO A 79 -26.90 11.89 -11.97
CA PRO A 79 -28.03 11.14 -12.51
C PRO A 79 -27.80 10.71 -13.92
N LEU A 80 -26.69 10.75 -14.37
CA LEU A 80 -26.37 10.25 -15.67
C LEU A 80 -27.17 10.90 -16.72
N THR A 81 -27.62 11.98 -16.40
CA THR A 81 -28.31 12.68 -17.37
C THR A 81 -27.38 13.11 -18.37
N LEU A 82 -26.26 13.19 -17.99
CA LEU A 82 -25.30 13.45 -18.97
C LEU A 82 -25.72 14.19 -20.08
#